data_648adf1e191821177618649cf02a52dd
#
_entry.id   648adf1e191821177618649cf02a52dd
#
_cell.length_a   1.000
_cell.length_b   1.000
_cell.length_c   1.000
_cell.angle_alpha   90.00
_cell.angle_beta   90.00
_cell.angle_gamma   90.00
#
_symmetry.space_group_name_H-M   'P 1'
#
loop_
_entity.id
_entity.type
_entity.pdbx_description
1 polymer ?
#
loop_
_entity_poly.entity_id
_entity_poly.type
_entity_poly.pdbx_seq_one_letter_code
_entity_poly.pdbx_strand_id
1 'polypeptide(L)'
;MGKQFLEITEQREVERKIQELSARIAKQLDSEQVSIESALGRVASTDIFSPLNIPPFDRATMDGYAVVASDTYYCSEDAPATLIVKARIRAGEAHSGDIERGFCMGISTGAAVPKGADAVVKVENTMEIEREDKDVVKIYKPVAPGENIMLAGTDIKRGERIVTRGTTLTAQNTGVIAACGLSTVKVYKKPTVAVISTGDELIMPGENLTPGKIYDVNARTLSDSIRECGSVPLSLGIIRDRKEEIRNKIKEALRMGADVIILSGGTSAGGGDEVPVAIAEVGELILHGVDIKPGKPFVLGMCHDKPVFGLPGNPTSALITFNLFVAPLLRAISGSIQIQNQNQQPKQKRRKKVKVKTACRIFSEPGRNEYLMVKLVPGNGNLVAYPILSGSGAITTLAKADGYIYMGKGREIIEEGEEVEVELLRRI
;
A
#
# COMPACT_ATOMS: atom_id res chain seq x y z
N MET A 1 22.07 38.90 -22.07
CA MET A 1 21.42 37.68 -21.62
C MET A 1 20.64 37.99 -20.36
N GLY A 2 19.32 38.09 -20.46
CA GLY A 2 18.45 38.44 -19.33
C GLY A 2 18.48 37.34 -18.30
N LYS A 3 18.72 37.69 -17.03
CA LYS A 3 18.48 36.79 -15.90
C LYS A 3 16.99 36.44 -15.91
N GLN A 4 16.65 35.22 -16.30
CA GLN A 4 15.33 34.68 -16.09
C GLN A 4 15.17 34.47 -14.57
N PHE A 5 14.47 35.39 -13.90
CA PHE A 5 14.15 35.22 -12.49
C PHE A 5 13.15 34.06 -12.37
N LEU A 6 13.37 33.16 -11.40
CA LEU A 6 12.37 32.16 -11.00
C LEU A 6 11.05 32.86 -10.67
N GLU A 7 10.01 32.52 -11.35
CA GLU A 7 8.65 32.92 -10.98
C GLU A 7 8.17 32.02 -9.87
N ILE A 8 8.33 32.48 -8.61
CA ILE A 8 8.05 31.67 -7.43
C ILE A 8 6.54 31.54 -7.25
N THR A 9 6.06 30.31 -7.40
CA THR A 9 4.65 29.96 -7.19
C THR A 9 4.44 29.58 -5.72
N GLU A 10 3.29 29.99 -5.16
CA GLU A 10 2.91 29.55 -3.80
C GLU A 10 2.70 28.03 -3.74
N GLN A 11 3.18 27.40 -2.66
CA GLN A 11 3.05 25.96 -2.46
C GLN A 11 1.61 25.45 -2.65
N ARG A 12 0.62 26.15 -2.10
CA ARG A 12 -0.80 25.77 -2.21
C ARG A 12 -1.28 25.74 -3.66
N GLU A 13 -0.79 26.65 -4.48
CA GLU A 13 -1.13 26.68 -5.89
C GLU A 13 -0.49 25.51 -6.64
N VAL A 14 0.75 25.14 -6.32
CA VAL A 14 1.41 23.94 -6.86
C VAL A 14 0.63 22.68 -6.47
N GLU A 15 0.27 22.54 -5.19
CA GLU A 15 -0.54 21.42 -4.70
C GLU A 15 -1.89 21.32 -5.44
N ARG A 16 -2.56 22.45 -5.66
CA ARG A 16 -3.82 22.49 -6.44
C ARG A 16 -3.63 22.00 -7.87
N LYS A 17 -2.60 22.48 -8.58
CA LYS A 17 -2.27 22.02 -9.94
C LYS A 17 -1.97 20.53 -9.98
N ILE A 18 -1.22 19.99 -9.01
CA ILE A 18 -0.95 18.55 -8.89
C ILE A 18 -2.23 17.75 -8.65
N GLN A 19 -3.16 18.25 -7.84
CA GLN A 19 -4.44 17.58 -7.59
C GLN A 19 -5.32 17.55 -8.86
N GLU A 20 -5.42 18.66 -9.59
CA GLU A 20 -6.15 18.75 -10.85
C GLU A 20 -5.58 17.78 -11.89
N LEU A 21 -4.24 17.77 -12.04
CA LEU A 21 -3.53 16.86 -12.92
C LEU A 21 -3.76 15.39 -12.53
N SER A 22 -3.66 15.09 -11.25
CA SER A 22 -3.92 13.75 -10.71
C SER A 22 -5.34 13.29 -11.01
N ALA A 23 -6.34 14.17 -10.82
CA ALA A 23 -7.74 13.86 -11.10
C ALA A 23 -8.01 13.62 -12.60
N ARG A 24 -7.32 14.37 -13.48
CA ARG A 24 -7.41 14.20 -14.93
C ARG A 24 -6.87 12.83 -15.36
N ILE A 25 -5.66 12.48 -14.93
CA ILE A 25 -5.00 11.24 -15.32
C ILE A 25 -5.69 10.01 -14.68
N ALA A 26 -6.13 10.12 -13.43
CA ALA A 26 -6.79 9.01 -12.72
C ALA A 26 -8.11 8.56 -13.37
N LYS A 27 -8.75 9.38 -14.19
CA LYS A 27 -9.95 8.99 -14.97
C LYS A 27 -9.64 8.00 -16.10
N GLN A 28 -8.37 7.86 -16.49
CA GLN A 28 -7.92 7.05 -17.62
C GLN A 28 -7.06 5.85 -17.18
N LEU A 29 -7.23 5.41 -15.92
CA LEU A 29 -6.43 4.31 -15.38
C LEU A 29 -6.74 2.98 -16.09
N ASP A 30 -5.72 2.40 -16.66
CA ASP A 30 -5.75 1.05 -17.20
C ASP A 30 -5.77 -0.02 -16.10
N SER A 31 -6.34 -1.18 -16.44
CA SER A 31 -6.36 -2.34 -15.55
C SER A 31 -5.77 -3.57 -16.23
N GLU A 32 -5.26 -4.48 -15.42
CA GLU A 32 -4.72 -5.76 -15.84
C GLU A 32 -5.19 -6.87 -14.88
N GLN A 33 -5.19 -8.10 -15.39
CA GLN A 33 -5.44 -9.27 -14.57
C GLN A 33 -4.11 -9.86 -14.11
N VAL A 34 -3.97 -10.10 -12.82
CA VAL A 34 -2.75 -10.68 -12.23
C VAL A 34 -3.09 -11.93 -11.41
N SER A 35 -2.12 -12.82 -11.26
CA SER A 35 -2.26 -13.94 -10.33
C SER A 35 -2.32 -13.45 -8.90
N ILE A 36 -2.96 -14.25 -8.01
CA ILE A 36 -3.09 -13.88 -6.60
C ILE A 36 -1.72 -13.76 -5.91
N GLU A 37 -0.72 -14.54 -6.34
CA GLU A 37 0.66 -14.48 -5.84
C GLU A 37 1.32 -13.12 -6.13
N SER A 38 0.91 -12.47 -7.21
CA SER A 38 1.41 -11.14 -7.63
C SER A 38 0.51 -9.98 -7.18
N ALA A 39 -0.56 -10.28 -6.44
CA ALA A 39 -1.59 -9.30 -6.08
C ALA A 39 -1.26 -8.46 -4.86
N LEU A 40 -0.34 -8.90 -3.99
CA LEU A 40 0.04 -8.14 -2.78
C LEU A 40 0.54 -6.74 -3.13
N GLY A 41 -0.04 -5.73 -2.45
CA GLY A 41 0.29 -4.32 -2.66
C GLY A 41 -0.28 -3.71 -3.95
N ARG A 42 -0.97 -4.50 -4.79
CA ARG A 42 -1.71 -3.99 -5.96
C ARG A 42 -3.03 -3.36 -5.52
N VAL A 43 -3.61 -2.55 -6.37
CA VAL A 43 -4.88 -1.88 -6.09
C VAL A 43 -5.99 -2.49 -6.94
N ALA A 44 -7.05 -2.97 -6.28
CA ALA A 44 -8.20 -3.56 -6.96
C ALA A 44 -8.87 -2.54 -7.89
N SER A 45 -9.02 -2.87 -9.19
CA SER A 45 -9.63 -1.99 -10.17
C SER A 45 -11.15 -2.16 -10.28
N THR A 46 -11.70 -3.22 -9.66
CA THR A 46 -13.14 -3.52 -9.57
C THR A 46 -13.46 -4.02 -8.16
N ASP A 47 -14.72 -3.98 -7.77
CA ASP A 47 -15.19 -4.76 -6.62
C ASP A 47 -14.97 -6.25 -6.88
N ILE A 48 -14.57 -6.99 -5.85
CA ILE A 48 -14.37 -8.44 -5.90
C ILE A 48 -15.46 -9.09 -5.06
N PHE A 49 -16.15 -10.04 -5.65
CA PHE A 49 -17.26 -10.76 -5.03
C PHE A 49 -16.92 -12.24 -4.87
N SER A 50 -17.41 -12.87 -3.81
CA SER A 50 -17.25 -14.30 -3.62
C SER A 50 -18.12 -15.10 -4.63
N PRO A 51 -17.54 -16.01 -5.41
CA PRO A 51 -18.31 -16.87 -6.33
C PRO A 51 -19.03 -18.01 -5.62
N LEU A 52 -18.75 -18.26 -4.34
CA LEU A 52 -19.27 -19.38 -3.57
C LEU A 52 -19.51 -18.99 -2.10
N ASN A 53 -20.21 -19.84 -1.36
CA ASN A 53 -20.37 -19.73 0.08
C ASN A 53 -19.09 -20.13 0.81
N ILE A 54 -18.79 -19.50 1.96
CA ILE A 54 -17.73 -19.91 2.88
C ILE A 54 -18.35 -20.17 4.27
N PRO A 55 -18.25 -21.37 4.81
CA PRO A 55 -17.80 -22.61 4.14
C PRO A 55 -18.74 -23.01 3.01
N PRO A 56 -18.26 -23.82 2.01
CA PRO A 56 -19.08 -24.21 0.87
C PRO A 56 -20.14 -25.31 1.18
N PHE A 57 -20.05 -25.93 2.35
CA PHE A 57 -20.96 -26.95 2.87
C PHE A 57 -21.06 -26.84 4.39
N ASP A 58 -22.10 -27.44 4.97
CA ASP A 58 -22.23 -27.54 6.42
C ASP A 58 -21.12 -28.45 6.96
N ARG A 59 -20.35 -27.95 7.94
CA ARG A 59 -19.19 -28.67 8.46
C ARG A 59 -19.20 -28.78 9.98
N ALA A 60 -18.66 -29.88 10.49
CA ALA A 60 -18.46 -30.07 11.93
C ALA A 60 -17.42 -29.07 12.47
N THR A 61 -17.72 -28.47 13.63
CA THR A 61 -16.77 -27.58 14.32
C THR A 61 -15.97 -28.30 15.40
N MET A 62 -16.35 -29.55 15.73
CA MET A 62 -15.72 -30.40 16.75
C MET A 62 -15.59 -31.81 16.22
N ASP A 63 -14.64 -32.58 16.79
CA ASP A 63 -14.56 -34.01 16.60
C ASP A 63 -15.66 -34.70 17.40
N GLY A 64 -16.26 -35.75 16.84
CA GLY A 64 -17.33 -36.48 17.50
C GLY A 64 -18.20 -37.31 16.56
N TYR A 65 -19.53 -37.27 16.78
CA TYR A 65 -20.50 -38.04 16.03
C TYR A 65 -21.61 -37.15 15.46
N ALA A 66 -21.78 -37.17 14.14
CA ALA A 66 -22.92 -36.56 13.48
C ALA A 66 -24.17 -37.41 13.76
N VAL A 67 -25.23 -36.79 14.23
CA VAL A 67 -26.44 -37.44 14.74
C VAL A 67 -27.69 -36.69 14.28
N VAL A 68 -28.85 -37.38 14.41
CA VAL A 68 -30.15 -36.69 14.48
C VAL A 68 -30.35 -36.24 15.93
N ALA A 69 -30.37 -34.93 16.19
CA ALA A 69 -30.40 -34.36 17.54
C ALA A 69 -31.51 -34.99 18.43
N SER A 70 -32.66 -35.25 17.86
CA SER A 70 -33.81 -35.84 18.57
C SER A 70 -33.52 -37.20 19.21
N ASP A 71 -32.55 -37.95 18.71
CA ASP A 71 -32.13 -39.22 19.29
C ASP A 71 -31.34 -39.09 20.58
N THR A 72 -30.92 -37.85 20.92
CA THR A 72 -30.13 -37.52 22.13
C THR A 72 -30.93 -36.83 23.21
N TYR A 73 -32.19 -36.39 22.96
CA TYR A 73 -32.91 -35.47 23.87
C TYR A 73 -33.11 -35.96 25.29
N TYR A 74 -33.19 -37.26 25.52
CA TYR A 74 -33.47 -37.85 26.83
C TYR A 74 -32.21 -38.54 27.43
N CYS A 75 -31.03 -38.36 26.79
CA CYS A 75 -29.82 -39.00 27.33
C CYS A 75 -29.28 -38.24 28.56
N SER A 76 -28.66 -39.01 29.43
CA SER A 76 -27.95 -38.56 30.62
C SER A 76 -26.77 -39.47 30.94
N GLU A 77 -25.99 -39.16 31.96
CA GLU A 77 -24.90 -40.05 32.42
C GLU A 77 -25.44 -41.42 32.87
N ASP A 78 -26.61 -41.46 33.53
CA ASP A 78 -27.25 -42.70 33.99
C ASP A 78 -28.03 -43.45 32.91
N ALA A 79 -28.49 -42.72 31.90
CA ALA A 79 -29.30 -43.24 30.80
C ALA A 79 -28.79 -42.76 29.42
N PRO A 80 -27.64 -43.24 28.95
CA PRO A 80 -27.08 -42.81 27.66
C PRO A 80 -27.89 -43.27 26.47
N ALA A 81 -27.98 -42.42 25.45
CA ALA A 81 -28.53 -42.86 24.15
C ALA A 81 -27.50 -43.76 23.44
N THR A 82 -27.95 -44.81 22.80
CA THR A 82 -27.08 -45.75 22.08
C THR A 82 -27.40 -45.69 20.59
N LEU A 83 -26.40 -45.31 19.77
CA LEU A 83 -26.53 -45.22 18.31
C LEU A 83 -25.55 -46.16 17.61
N ILE A 84 -25.92 -46.66 16.44
CA ILE A 84 -25.08 -47.52 15.59
C ILE A 84 -24.19 -46.60 14.72
N VAL A 85 -22.89 -46.87 14.70
CA VAL A 85 -21.93 -46.15 13.88
C VAL A 85 -21.93 -46.74 12.48
N LYS A 86 -22.46 -46.00 11.47
CA LYS A 86 -22.48 -46.44 10.07
C LYS A 86 -21.13 -46.27 9.36
N ALA A 87 -20.45 -45.20 9.64
CA ALA A 87 -19.17 -44.85 9.01
C ALA A 87 -18.40 -43.81 9.83
N ARG A 88 -17.19 -43.49 9.36
CA ARG A 88 -16.37 -42.35 9.90
C ARG A 88 -15.99 -41.47 8.73
N ILE A 89 -16.15 -40.16 8.91
CA ILE A 89 -15.90 -39.12 7.90
C ILE A 89 -14.74 -38.26 8.37
N ARG A 90 -13.68 -38.22 7.57
CA ARG A 90 -12.52 -37.32 7.82
C ARG A 90 -12.67 -36.05 7.03
N ALA A 91 -11.96 -35.00 7.48
CA ALA A 91 -11.85 -33.75 6.72
C ALA A 91 -11.27 -34.04 5.32
N GLY A 92 -11.94 -33.48 4.29
CA GLY A 92 -11.57 -33.69 2.88
C GLY A 92 -12.20 -34.95 2.24
N GLU A 93 -12.91 -35.77 3.01
CA GLU A 93 -13.67 -36.91 2.47
C GLU A 93 -15.13 -36.52 2.22
N ALA A 94 -15.67 -36.97 1.09
CA ALA A 94 -17.11 -36.90 0.80
C ALA A 94 -17.76 -38.23 1.14
N HIS A 95 -18.84 -38.19 1.93
CA HIS A 95 -19.62 -39.39 2.24
C HIS A 95 -21.01 -39.29 1.56
N SER A 96 -21.43 -40.34 0.87
CA SER A 96 -22.68 -40.37 0.11
C SER A 96 -23.87 -41.00 0.87
N GLY A 97 -23.65 -41.45 2.12
CA GLY A 97 -24.71 -42.11 2.93
C GLY A 97 -25.49 -41.07 3.76
N ASP A 98 -26.78 -41.34 3.91
CA ASP A 98 -27.68 -40.56 4.76
C ASP A 98 -27.71 -41.13 6.19
N ILE A 99 -27.89 -40.27 7.18
CA ILE A 99 -28.14 -40.65 8.57
C ILE A 99 -29.67 -40.69 8.80
N GLU A 100 -30.11 -41.79 9.38
CA GLU A 100 -31.47 -42.01 9.84
C GLU A 100 -31.44 -42.11 11.38
N ARG A 101 -32.62 -42.04 12.00
CA ARG A 101 -32.79 -42.22 13.46
C ARG A 101 -32.18 -43.55 13.93
N GLY A 102 -31.54 -43.54 15.09
CA GLY A 102 -30.85 -44.70 15.65
C GLY A 102 -29.44 -44.95 15.10
N PHE A 103 -29.00 -44.14 14.15
CA PHE A 103 -27.67 -44.24 13.53
C PHE A 103 -26.88 -42.91 13.71
N CYS A 104 -25.58 -43.05 13.65
CA CYS A 104 -24.64 -41.90 13.66
C CYS A 104 -23.46 -42.18 12.73
N MET A 105 -22.66 -41.14 12.46
CA MET A 105 -21.36 -41.26 11.80
C MET A 105 -20.30 -40.54 12.62
N GLY A 106 -19.15 -41.18 12.83
CA GLY A 106 -17.99 -40.51 13.37
C GLY A 106 -17.56 -39.38 12.43
N ILE A 107 -17.30 -38.20 12.96
CA ILE A 107 -16.97 -37.03 12.14
C ILE A 107 -15.81 -36.25 12.74
N SER A 108 -14.84 -35.89 11.90
CA SER A 108 -13.72 -35.02 12.31
C SER A 108 -14.06 -33.55 12.09
N THR A 109 -13.43 -32.69 12.89
CA THR A 109 -13.51 -31.23 12.72
C THR A 109 -13.20 -30.82 11.29
N GLY A 110 -14.06 -30.00 10.70
CA GLY A 110 -13.94 -29.53 9.31
C GLY A 110 -14.53 -30.49 8.26
N ALA A 111 -14.93 -31.72 8.62
CA ALA A 111 -15.59 -32.64 7.69
C ALA A 111 -17.02 -32.18 7.39
N ALA A 112 -17.52 -32.57 6.20
CA ALA A 112 -18.87 -32.28 5.75
C ALA A 112 -19.87 -33.04 6.61
N VAL A 113 -20.89 -32.34 7.13
CA VAL A 113 -21.99 -32.98 7.86
C VAL A 113 -22.81 -33.82 6.88
N PRO A 114 -22.98 -35.15 7.13
CA PRO A 114 -23.74 -36.01 6.25
C PRO A 114 -25.22 -35.65 6.23
N LYS A 115 -25.87 -35.90 5.13
CA LYS A 115 -27.30 -35.64 4.98
C LYS A 115 -28.10 -36.47 5.99
N GLY A 116 -29.12 -35.82 6.60
CA GLY A 116 -29.94 -36.43 7.66
C GLY A 116 -29.45 -36.12 9.07
N ALA A 117 -28.16 -35.82 9.29
CA ALA A 117 -27.67 -35.28 10.55
C ALA A 117 -27.98 -33.78 10.67
N ASP A 118 -28.37 -33.37 11.87
CA ASP A 118 -28.62 -31.96 12.21
C ASP A 118 -27.84 -31.44 13.42
N ALA A 119 -27.01 -32.30 14.04
CA ALA A 119 -26.12 -31.91 15.13
C ALA A 119 -24.85 -32.80 15.17
N VAL A 120 -23.82 -32.31 15.89
CA VAL A 120 -22.61 -33.09 16.22
C VAL A 120 -22.47 -33.18 17.74
N VAL A 121 -22.40 -34.42 18.25
CA VAL A 121 -22.04 -34.65 19.66
C VAL A 121 -20.53 -34.70 19.76
N LYS A 122 -19.94 -33.93 20.69
CA LYS A 122 -18.50 -33.94 20.92
C LYS A 122 -18.01 -35.31 21.42
N VAL A 123 -16.85 -35.71 20.99
CA VAL A 123 -16.24 -37.01 21.39
C VAL A 123 -16.13 -37.16 22.92
N GLU A 124 -15.90 -36.07 23.64
CA GLU A 124 -15.79 -36.05 25.11
C GLU A 124 -17.09 -36.43 25.82
N ASN A 125 -18.24 -36.32 25.13
CA ASN A 125 -19.57 -36.67 25.66
C ASN A 125 -20.01 -38.05 25.18
N THR A 126 -19.11 -38.89 24.68
CA THR A 126 -19.41 -40.17 24.09
C THR A 126 -18.49 -41.27 24.58
N MET A 127 -18.94 -42.53 24.46
CA MET A 127 -18.15 -43.72 24.71
C MET A 127 -18.43 -44.73 23.60
N GLU A 128 -17.42 -45.10 22.84
CA GLU A 128 -17.54 -46.10 21.80
C GLU A 128 -17.41 -47.50 22.39
N ILE A 129 -18.22 -48.43 21.89
CA ILE A 129 -18.23 -49.84 22.27
C ILE A 129 -18.11 -50.68 21.01
N GLU A 130 -16.97 -51.32 20.88
CA GLU A 130 -16.76 -52.30 19.80
C GLU A 130 -17.56 -53.58 20.13
N ARG A 131 -18.36 -54.06 19.16
CA ARG A 131 -19.11 -55.31 19.20
C ARG A 131 -18.77 -56.15 17.96
N GLU A 132 -18.87 -57.45 18.07
CA GLU A 132 -18.50 -58.38 17.01
C GLU A 132 -19.24 -58.08 15.66
N ASP A 133 -20.48 -57.59 15.71
CA ASP A 133 -21.28 -57.34 14.52
C ASP A 133 -21.42 -55.87 14.11
N LYS A 134 -21.27 -54.88 15.04
CA LYS A 134 -21.50 -53.44 14.77
C LYS A 134 -20.89 -52.59 15.85
N ASP A 135 -20.18 -51.54 15.44
CA ASP A 135 -19.74 -50.49 16.37
C ASP A 135 -20.93 -49.66 16.84
N VAL A 136 -21.01 -49.42 18.13
CA VAL A 136 -22.03 -48.57 18.76
C VAL A 136 -21.38 -47.50 19.60
N VAL A 137 -22.03 -46.36 19.67
CA VAL A 137 -21.60 -45.24 20.54
C VAL A 137 -22.68 -44.91 21.58
N LYS A 138 -22.28 -44.80 22.82
CA LYS A 138 -23.10 -44.26 23.89
C LYS A 138 -22.91 -42.72 23.97
N ILE A 139 -24.02 -42.00 24.02
CA ILE A 139 -24.05 -40.54 24.10
C ILE A 139 -24.62 -40.17 25.46
N TYR A 140 -23.85 -39.38 26.24
CA TYR A 140 -24.17 -39.03 27.62
C TYR A 140 -24.76 -37.64 27.78
N LYS A 141 -24.66 -36.77 26.73
CA LYS A 141 -25.15 -35.41 26.77
C LYS A 141 -25.97 -35.07 25.52
N PRO A 142 -27.18 -34.53 25.67
CA PRO A 142 -28.00 -34.15 24.53
C PRO A 142 -27.43 -32.97 23.80
N VAL A 143 -27.75 -32.87 22.51
CA VAL A 143 -27.40 -31.76 21.64
C VAL A 143 -28.67 -31.17 20.98
N ALA A 144 -28.63 -29.87 20.73
CA ALA A 144 -29.70 -29.18 19.99
C ALA A 144 -29.44 -29.24 18.47
N PRO A 145 -30.47 -29.11 17.63
CA PRO A 145 -30.29 -28.96 16.19
C PRO A 145 -29.39 -27.77 15.86
N GLY A 146 -28.40 -27.96 14.97
CA GLY A 146 -27.37 -26.98 14.61
C GLY A 146 -26.17 -26.93 15.57
N GLU A 147 -26.19 -27.64 16.70
CA GLU A 147 -25.09 -27.62 17.65
C GLU A 147 -23.83 -28.26 17.07
N ASN A 148 -22.70 -27.58 17.23
CA ASN A 148 -21.37 -27.95 16.71
C ASN A 148 -21.33 -28.10 15.17
N ILE A 149 -22.22 -27.43 14.44
CA ILE A 149 -22.25 -27.33 12.98
C ILE A 149 -22.04 -25.87 12.57
N MET A 150 -21.14 -25.64 11.63
CA MET A 150 -21.01 -24.37 10.92
C MET A 150 -21.71 -24.50 9.58
N LEU A 151 -22.83 -23.80 9.43
CA LEU A 151 -23.64 -23.85 8.21
C LEU A 151 -22.92 -23.21 7.01
N ALA A 152 -23.19 -23.70 5.82
CA ALA A 152 -22.70 -23.14 4.57
C ALA A 152 -23.05 -21.66 4.45
N GLY A 153 -22.05 -20.83 4.12
CA GLY A 153 -22.22 -19.40 3.92
C GLY A 153 -22.41 -18.56 5.19
N THR A 154 -22.12 -19.09 6.36
CA THR A 154 -22.20 -18.32 7.62
C THR A 154 -21.08 -17.29 7.74
N ASP A 155 -19.94 -17.49 7.09
CA ASP A 155 -18.81 -16.55 7.06
C ASP A 155 -18.92 -15.58 5.89
N ILE A 156 -18.98 -16.13 4.65
CA ILE A 156 -19.15 -15.33 3.43
C ILE A 156 -20.23 -16.00 2.56
N LYS A 157 -21.18 -15.22 2.09
CA LYS A 157 -22.22 -15.68 1.17
C LYS A 157 -21.77 -15.52 -0.29
N ARG A 158 -22.22 -16.43 -1.15
CA ARG A 158 -22.08 -16.28 -2.59
C ARG A 158 -22.65 -14.94 -3.06
N GLY A 159 -21.86 -14.17 -3.83
CA GLY A 159 -22.22 -12.83 -4.30
C GLY A 159 -21.94 -11.73 -3.30
N GLU A 160 -21.40 -12.03 -2.11
CA GLU A 160 -20.96 -11.02 -1.15
C GLU A 160 -19.69 -10.35 -1.61
N ARG A 161 -19.60 -9.01 -1.42
CA ARG A 161 -18.43 -8.23 -1.78
C ARG A 161 -17.34 -8.38 -0.71
N ILE A 162 -16.22 -9.00 -1.09
CA ILE A 162 -15.07 -9.27 -0.21
C ILE A 162 -13.99 -8.19 -0.29
N VAL A 163 -13.87 -7.49 -1.44
CA VAL A 163 -12.95 -6.36 -1.61
C VAL A 163 -13.63 -5.27 -2.41
N THR A 164 -13.47 -4.03 -1.97
CA THR A 164 -13.97 -2.84 -2.68
C THR A 164 -12.93 -2.32 -3.68
N ARG A 165 -13.37 -1.85 -4.84
CA ARG A 165 -12.55 -1.14 -5.81
C ARG A 165 -11.71 -0.04 -5.13
N GLY A 166 -10.42 0.10 -5.52
CA GLY A 166 -9.49 1.07 -4.94
C GLY A 166 -8.84 0.61 -3.64
N THR A 167 -9.16 -0.61 -3.16
CA THR A 167 -8.48 -1.19 -2.00
C THR A 167 -7.08 -1.66 -2.41
N THR A 168 -6.06 -1.24 -1.66
CA THR A 168 -4.72 -1.84 -1.75
C THR A 168 -4.76 -3.22 -1.10
N LEU A 169 -4.49 -4.25 -1.88
CA LEU A 169 -4.57 -5.65 -1.43
C LEU A 169 -3.47 -5.95 -0.41
N THR A 170 -3.89 -6.35 0.78
CA THR A 170 -3.03 -6.81 1.88
C THR A 170 -2.97 -8.34 1.91
N ALA A 171 -2.13 -8.91 2.79
CA ALA A 171 -2.08 -10.35 3.01
C ALA A 171 -3.45 -10.92 3.43
N GLN A 172 -4.22 -10.18 4.25
CA GLN A 172 -5.56 -10.58 4.65
C GLN A 172 -6.53 -10.62 3.45
N ASN A 173 -6.47 -9.59 2.58
CA ASN A 173 -7.32 -9.58 1.38
C ASN A 173 -6.99 -10.73 0.44
N THR A 174 -5.71 -11.00 0.17
CA THR A 174 -5.31 -12.12 -0.69
C THR A 174 -5.69 -13.46 -0.08
N GLY A 175 -5.61 -13.62 1.24
CA GLY A 175 -6.09 -14.80 1.96
C GLY A 175 -7.59 -15.05 1.78
N VAL A 176 -8.42 -14.01 1.94
CA VAL A 176 -9.88 -14.11 1.71
C VAL A 176 -10.19 -14.42 0.25
N ILE A 177 -9.50 -13.78 -0.70
CA ILE A 177 -9.66 -14.05 -2.14
C ILE A 177 -9.33 -15.51 -2.46
N ALA A 178 -8.24 -16.05 -1.87
CA ALA A 178 -7.85 -17.46 -2.01
C ALA A 178 -8.91 -18.40 -1.42
N ALA A 179 -9.43 -18.09 -0.23
CA ALA A 179 -10.50 -18.87 0.41
C ALA A 179 -11.77 -18.95 -0.46
N CYS A 180 -12.04 -17.90 -1.26
CA CYS A 180 -13.13 -17.86 -2.24
C CYS A 180 -12.80 -18.59 -3.56
N GLY A 181 -11.65 -19.26 -3.68
CA GLY A 181 -11.26 -20.03 -4.86
C GLY A 181 -10.83 -19.19 -6.07
N LEU A 182 -10.55 -17.90 -5.87
CA LEU A 182 -10.12 -17.00 -6.93
C LEU A 182 -8.59 -17.04 -7.07
N SER A 183 -8.09 -17.46 -8.24
CA SER A 183 -6.65 -17.53 -8.54
C SER A 183 -6.12 -16.27 -9.20
N THR A 184 -6.98 -15.38 -9.69
CA THR A 184 -6.61 -14.14 -10.35
C THR A 184 -7.51 -12.99 -9.91
N VAL A 185 -7.00 -11.77 -9.99
CA VAL A 185 -7.74 -10.55 -9.64
C VAL A 185 -7.45 -9.43 -10.65
N LYS A 186 -8.44 -8.55 -10.85
CA LYS A 186 -8.31 -7.38 -11.70
C LYS A 186 -7.81 -6.19 -10.86
N VAL A 187 -6.67 -5.63 -11.27
CA VAL A 187 -5.98 -4.53 -10.55
C VAL A 187 -5.65 -3.40 -11.51
N TYR A 188 -5.41 -2.20 -10.99
CA TYR A 188 -4.87 -1.12 -11.80
C TYR A 188 -3.44 -1.43 -12.22
N LYS A 189 -3.07 -1.07 -13.47
CA LYS A 189 -1.68 -1.13 -13.93
C LYS A 189 -0.80 -0.21 -13.09
N LYS A 190 0.44 -0.63 -12.84
CA LYS A 190 1.43 0.22 -12.18
C LYS A 190 1.93 1.27 -13.18
N PRO A 191 1.88 2.57 -12.85
CA PRO A 191 2.45 3.61 -13.69
C PRO A 191 3.96 3.41 -13.88
N THR A 192 4.46 3.66 -15.09
CA THR A 192 5.90 3.66 -15.39
C THR A 192 6.43 5.09 -15.26
N VAL A 193 7.48 5.27 -14.45
CA VAL A 193 8.08 6.57 -14.15
C VAL A 193 9.53 6.60 -14.63
N ALA A 194 9.82 7.38 -15.65
CA ALA A 194 11.19 7.59 -16.10
C ALA A 194 11.96 8.46 -15.10
N VAL A 195 13.19 8.04 -14.76
CA VAL A 195 14.12 8.77 -13.91
C VAL A 195 15.37 9.08 -14.73
N ILE A 196 15.71 10.37 -14.84
CA ILE A 196 16.84 10.90 -15.58
C ILE A 196 17.64 11.78 -14.63
N SER A 197 18.93 11.50 -14.45
CA SER A 197 19.82 12.38 -13.72
C SER A 197 20.58 13.28 -14.68
N THR A 198 20.71 14.57 -14.36
CA THR A 198 21.46 15.51 -15.17
C THR A 198 22.50 16.21 -14.31
N GLY A 199 23.74 16.27 -14.80
CA GLY A 199 24.88 16.88 -14.14
C GLY A 199 26.21 16.37 -14.70
N ASP A 200 27.08 17.29 -15.11
CA ASP A 200 28.42 16.92 -15.62
C ASP A 200 29.32 16.33 -14.52
N GLU A 201 29.00 16.56 -13.24
CA GLU A 201 29.71 15.99 -12.09
C GLU A 201 29.34 14.56 -11.75
N LEU A 202 28.20 14.04 -12.28
CA LEU A 202 27.63 12.76 -11.89
C LEU A 202 28.33 11.58 -12.57
N ILE A 203 28.49 10.48 -11.81
CA ILE A 203 28.87 9.14 -12.31
C ILE A 203 28.00 8.07 -11.66
N MET A 204 27.95 6.89 -12.29
CA MET A 204 27.19 5.76 -11.73
C MET A 204 27.91 5.14 -10.53
N PRO A 205 27.19 4.67 -9.51
CA PRO A 205 27.75 3.84 -8.45
C PRO A 205 28.49 2.63 -9.02
N GLY A 206 29.74 2.41 -8.57
CA GLY A 206 30.60 1.34 -9.06
C GLY A 206 31.65 1.79 -10.12
N GLU A 207 31.50 2.97 -10.70
CA GLU A 207 32.53 3.57 -11.56
C GLU A 207 33.67 4.16 -10.73
N ASN A 208 34.85 4.32 -11.33
CA ASN A 208 36.00 4.89 -10.65
C ASN A 208 35.80 6.40 -10.37
N LEU A 209 35.87 6.77 -9.11
CA LEU A 209 35.71 8.16 -8.69
C LEU A 209 36.96 8.98 -9.08
N THR A 210 36.76 10.01 -9.88
CA THR A 210 37.81 10.96 -10.29
C THR A 210 37.56 12.34 -9.66
N PRO A 211 38.58 13.21 -9.55
CA PRO A 211 38.40 14.56 -9.02
C PRO A 211 37.29 15.32 -9.75
N GLY A 212 36.41 16.00 -8.99
CA GLY A 212 35.26 16.73 -9.50
C GLY A 212 34.02 15.88 -9.83
N LYS A 213 34.07 14.57 -9.61
CA LYS A 213 32.92 13.69 -9.79
C LYS A 213 32.32 13.24 -8.48
N ILE A 214 31.02 12.96 -8.49
CA ILE A 214 30.24 12.40 -7.37
C ILE A 214 29.32 11.31 -7.88
N TYR A 215 29.00 10.34 -7.03
CA TYR A 215 28.03 9.30 -7.38
C TYR A 215 26.60 9.82 -7.39
N ASP A 216 25.80 9.36 -8.35
CA ASP A 216 24.37 9.65 -8.46
C ASP A 216 23.59 8.97 -7.33
N VAL A 217 23.21 9.74 -6.33
CA VAL A 217 22.37 9.33 -5.20
C VAL A 217 20.89 9.43 -5.53
N ASN A 218 20.53 10.46 -6.33
CA ASN A 218 19.14 10.80 -6.57
C ASN A 218 18.42 9.76 -7.41
N ALA A 219 19.06 9.21 -8.46
CA ALA A 219 18.45 8.15 -9.26
C ALA A 219 18.01 6.96 -8.38
N ARG A 220 18.87 6.56 -7.42
CA ARG A 220 18.55 5.45 -6.52
C ARG A 220 17.41 5.81 -5.56
N THR A 221 17.54 6.93 -4.86
CA THR A 221 16.54 7.39 -3.86
C THR A 221 15.17 7.58 -4.51
N LEU A 222 15.11 8.23 -5.68
CA LEU A 222 13.87 8.46 -6.40
C LEU A 222 13.28 7.16 -6.94
N SER A 223 14.09 6.26 -7.51
CA SER A 223 13.61 4.97 -7.99
C SER A 223 12.96 4.12 -6.89
N ASP A 224 13.55 4.11 -5.69
CA ASP A 224 12.97 3.37 -4.56
C ASP A 224 11.72 4.07 -4.03
N SER A 225 11.71 5.40 -3.96
CA SER A 225 10.51 6.18 -3.59
C SER A 225 9.34 5.99 -4.57
N ILE A 226 9.63 5.83 -5.86
CA ILE A 226 8.66 5.49 -6.90
C ILE A 226 8.04 4.11 -6.63
N ARG A 227 8.86 3.10 -6.28
CA ARG A 227 8.38 1.75 -5.91
C ARG A 227 7.47 1.79 -4.67
N GLU A 228 7.84 2.57 -3.66
CA GLU A 228 7.01 2.79 -2.46
C GLU A 228 5.65 3.45 -2.77
N CYS A 229 5.57 4.21 -3.86
CA CYS A 229 4.32 4.79 -4.36
C CYS A 229 3.49 3.82 -5.22
N GLY A 230 3.92 2.56 -5.40
CA GLY A 230 3.21 1.56 -6.19
C GLY A 230 3.44 1.67 -7.70
N SER A 231 4.48 2.39 -8.12
CA SER A 231 4.86 2.63 -9.52
C SER A 231 6.13 1.87 -9.91
N VAL A 232 6.44 1.80 -11.20
CA VAL A 232 7.62 1.12 -11.75
C VAL A 232 8.63 2.19 -12.21
N PRO A 233 9.83 2.29 -11.61
CA PRO A 233 10.86 3.19 -12.10
C PRO A 233 11.53 2.63 -13.37
N LEU A 234 11.70 3.50 -14.36
CA LEU A 234 12.47 3.30 -15.56
C LEU A 234 13.71 4.21 -15.52
N SER A 235 14.86 3.68 -15.09
CA SER A 235 16.08 4.46 -15.03
C SER A 235 16.65 4.65 -16.44
N LEU A 236 16.82 5.91 -16.85
CA LEU A 236 17.37 6.28 -18.14
C LEU A 236 18.82 6.81 -18.06
N GLY A 237 19.45 6.70 -16.88
CA GLY A 237 20.85 7.02 -16.64
C GLY A 237 21.12 8.50 -16.45
N ILE A 238 22.41 8.84 -16.57
CA ILE A 238 22.95 10.18 -16.39
C ILE A 238 23.16 10.82 -17.77
N ILE A 239 22.77 12.08 -17.88
CA ILE A 239 23.02 12.91 -19.07
C ILE A 239 23.74 14.20 -18.65
N ARG A 240 24.33 14.88 -19.61
CA ARG A 240 24.93 16.19 -19.36
C ARG A 240 23.86 17.27 -19.25
N ASP A 241 24.21 18.36 -18.54
CA ASP A 241 23.35 19.54 -18.41
C ASP A 241 23.33 20.35 -19.72
N ARG A 242 22.83 19.71 -20.78
CA ARG A 242 22.68 20.29 -22.11
C ARG A 242 21.24 20.15 -22.58
N LYS A 243 20.64 21.24 -22.99
CA LYS A 243 19.25 21.32 -23.46
C LYS A 243 18.90 20.23 -24.46
N GLU A 244 19.77 19.99 -25.45
CA GLU A 244 19.53 18.99 -26.50
C GLU A 244 19.52 17.54 -25.95
N GLU A 245 20.42 17.22 -25.02
CA GLU A 245 20.46 15.90 -24.38
C GLU A 245 19.22 15.67 -23.52
N ILE A 246 18.81 16.68 -22.73
CA ILE A 246 17.61 16.65 -21.90
C ILE A 246 16.37 16.45 -22.79
N ARG A 247 16.22 17.25 -23.84
CA ARG A 247 15.11 17.15 -24.80
C ARG A 247 15.00 15.76 -25.42
N ASN A 248 16.14 15.22 -25.90
CA ASN A 248 16.17 13.92 -26.53
C ASN A 248 15.83 12.80 -25.54
N LYS A 249 16.28 12.91 -24.29
CA LYS A 249 16.00 11.94 -23.25
C LYS A 249 14.52 11.97 -22.80
N ILE A 250 13.88 13.14 -22.75
CA ILE A 250 12.42 13.24 -22.55
C ILE A 250 11.65 12.52 -23.67
N LYS A 251 12.04 12.74 -24.93
CA LYS A 251 11.42 12.04 -26.08
C LYS A 251 11.64 10.53 -26.03
N GLU A 252 12.80 10.07 -25.57
CA GLU A 252 13.12 8.65 -25.37
C GLU A 252 12.20 8.05 -24.29
N ALA A 253 12.06 8.71 -23.14
CA ALA A 253 11.17 8.29 -22.06
C ALA A 253 9.72 8.12 -22.55
N LEU A 254 9.20 9.07 -23.32
CA LEU A 254 7.86 9.00 -23.91
C LEU A 254 7.71 7.82 -24.88
N ARG A 255 8.70 7.58 -25.76
CA ARG A 255 8.70 6.42 -26.67
C ARG A 255 8.74 5.08 -25.94
N MET A 256 9.39 5.02 -24.76
CA MET A 256 9.42 3.84 -23.91
C MET A 256 8.16 3.67 -23.07
N GLY A 257 7.14 4.54 -23.23
CA GLY A 257 5.84 4.44 -22.57
C GLY A 257 5.85 4.94 -21.13
N ALA A 258 6.73 5.86 -20.76
CA ALA A 258 6.69 6.49 -19.45
C ALA A 258 5.38 7.28 -19.25
N ASP A 259 4.71 7.07 -18.11
CA ASP A 259 3.51 7.81 -17.71
C ASP A 259 3.86 9.11 -17.00
N VAL A 260 5.02 9.15 -16.36
CA VAL A 260 5.59 10.31 -15.67
C VAL A 260 7.08 10.36 -15.94
N ILE A 261 7.63 11.57 -16.08
CA ILE A 261 9.07 11.77 -16.28
C ILE A 261 9.61 12.62 -15.12
N ILE A 262 10.69 12.20 -14.52
CA ILE A 262 11.41 12.92 -13.47
C ILE A 262 12.84 13.18 -13.93
N LEU A 263 13.22 14.46 -13.94
CA LEU A 263 14.60 14.90 -14.10
C LEU A 263 15.13 15.35 -12.73
N SER A 264 16.34 14.96 -12.36
CA SER A 264 17.00 15.37 -11.13
C SER A 264 18.33 16.06 -11.44
N GLY A 265 18.43 17.33 -11.08
CA GLY A 265 19.52 18.25 -11.45
C GLY A 265 19.07 19.26 -12.50
N GLY A 266 19.96 20.19 -12.88
CA GLY A 266 19.72 21.20 -13.92
C GLY A 266 18.53 22.14 -13.69
N THR A 267 18.08 22.30 -12.46
CA THR A 267 16.88 23.11 -12.09
C THR A 267 17.21 24.37 -11.28
N SER A 268 18.52 24.68 -11.05
CA SER A 268 18.94 25.81 -10.23
C SER A 268 18.82 27.16 -10.97
N ALA A 269 18.65 28.29 -10.29
CA ALA A 269 18.56 29.62 -10.87
C ALA A 269 19.92 30.22 -11.29
N GLY A 270 20.99 29.43 -11.33
CA GLY A 270 22.30 29.80 -11.87
C GLY A 270 22.31 29.73 -13.40
N GLY A 271 23.04 30.62 -14.08
CA GLY A 271 23.03 30.70 -15.56
C GLY A 271 23.44 29.38 -16.26
N GLY A 272 22.46 28.50 -16.49
CA GLY A 272 22.64 27.16 -17.08
C GLY A 272 21.46 26.23 -16.82
N ASP A 273 20.30 26.73 -16.38
CA ASP A 273 19.10 25.88 -16.14
C ASP A 273 18.47 25.44 -17.45
N GLU A 274 18.94 24.31 -17.93
CA GLU A 274 18.53 23.76 -19.21
C GLU A 274 17.21 22.95 -19.13
N VAL A 275 16.84 22.45 -17.92
CA VAL A 275 15.63 21.61 -17.74
C VAL A 275 14.34 22.35 -18.07
N PRO A 276 14.06 23.56 -17.52
CA PRO A 276 12.84 24.30 -17.86
C PRO A 276 12.77 24.67 -19.35
N VAL A 277 13.92 25.03 -19.94
CA VAL A 277 14.00 25.38 -21.37
C VAL A 277 13.73 24.17 -22.24
N ALA A 278 14.34 23.02 -21.93
CA ALA A 278 14.11 21.79 -22.67
C ALA A 278 12.65 21.29 -22.57
N ILE A 279 12.02 21.44 -21.41
CA ILE A 279 10.58 21.12 -21.24
C ILE A 279 9.72 22.02 -22.10
N ALA A 280 9.97 23.35 -22.11
CA ALA A 280 9.21 24.32 -22.92
C ALA A 280 9.34 24.06 -24.43
N GLU A 281 10.44 23.47 -24.90
CA GLU A 281 10.62 23.13 -26.32
C GLU A 281 9.89 21.86 -26.76
N VAL A 282 9.62 20.93 -25.85
CA VAL A 282 8.98 19.63 -26.18
C VAL A 282 7.54 19.52 -25.66
N GLY A 283 7.09 20.52 -24.94
CA GLY A 283 5.78 20.55 -24.32
C GLY A 283 5.42 21.92 -23.74
N GLU A 284 4.76 21.93 -22.62
CA GLU A 284 4.34 23.12 -21.87
C GLU A 284 5.06 23.18 -20.53
N LEU A 285 5.69 24.32 -20.24
CA LEU A 285 6.20 24.64 -18.90
C LEU A 285 5.08 25.26 -18.08
N ILE A 286 4.64 24.57 -17.00
CA ILE A 286 3.52 25.01 -16.16
C ILE A 286 3.98 25.92 -15.04
N LEU A 287 5.13 25.60 -14.42
CA LEU A 287 5.72 26.41 -13.35
C LEU A 287 7.23 26.12 -13.18
N HIS A 288 7.95 27.13 -12.71
CA HIS A 288 9.36 27.04 -12.37
C HIS A 288 9.63 27.82 -11.10
N GLY A 289 9.76 27.11 -10.00
CA GLY A 289 9.99 27.65 -8.65
C GLY A 289 8.79 27.54 -7.74
N VAL A 290 9.06 27.19 -6.48
CA VAL A 290 8.06 27.09 -5.41
C VAL A 290 8.62 27.69 -4.11
N ASP A 291 7.75 28.26 -3.29
CA ASP A 291 8.11 28.97 -2.06
C ASP A 291 8.39 28.05 -0.86
N ILE A 292 9.18 27.01 -1.07
CA ILE A 292 9.59 26.06 -0.02
C ILE A 292 11.09 26.08 0.23
N LYS A 293 11.50 25.57 1.38
CA LYS A 293 12.89 25.33 1.79
C LYS A 293 12.97 23.97 2.51
N PRO A 294 13.85 23.05 2.05
CA PRO A 294 14.58 23.08 0.78
C PRO A 294 13.66 22.70 -0.40
N GLY A 295 14.07 23.04 -1.64
CA GLY A 295 13.36 22.61 -2.84
C GLY A 295 12.83 23.72 -3.74
N LYS A 296 13.26 24.97 -3.52
CA LYS A 296 12.83 26.15 -4.30
C LYS A 296 12.84 25.95 -5.84
N PRO A 297 13.88 25.37 -6.48
CA PRO A 297 13.94 25.26 -7.93
C PRO A 297 13.18 24.02 -8.47
N PHE A 298 11.98 23.80 -8.01
CA PHE A 298 11.09 22.76 -8.53
C PHE A 298 10.47 23.18 -9.85
N VAL A 299 10.39 22.25 -10.81
CA VAL A 299 9.80 22.47 -12.13
C VAL A 299 8.66 21.49 -12.37
N LEU A 300 7.57 21.98 -12.98
CA LEU A 300 6.48 21.15 -13.50
C LEU A 300 6.18 21.56 -14.95
N GLY A 301 6.12 20.59 -15.81
CA GLY A 301 5.67 20.74 -17.18
C GLY A 301 4.83 19.55 -17.65
N MET A 302 4.32 19.67 -18.87
CA MET A 302 3.56 18.62 -19.56
C MET A 302 4.17 18.36 -20.94
N CYS A 303 4.32 17.10 -21.29
CA CYS A 303 4.77 16.70 -22.63
C CYS A 303 3.88 15.56 -23.15
N HIS A 304 3.15 15.78 -24.25
CA HIS A 304 2.18 14.82 -24.81
C HIS A 304 1.25 14.22 -23.74
N ASP A 305 0.60 15.07 -22.93
CA ASP A 305 -0.27 14.69 -21.79
C ASP A 305 0.39 13.91 -20.66
N LYS A 306 1.71 13.79 -20.66
CA LYS A 306 2.49 13.18 -19.58
C LYS A 306 3.17 14.26 -18.73
N PRO A 307 3.06 14.20 -17.39
CA PRO A 307 3.73 15.16 -16.51
C PRO A 307 5.24 14.95 -16.51
N VAL A 308 5.95 16.07 -16.54
CA VAL A 308 7.41 16.13 -16.46
C VAL A 308 7.79 16.97 -15.25
N PHE A 309 8.54 16.39 -14.33
CA PHE A 309 9.01 17.04 -13.11
C PHE A 309 10.51 17.28 -13.19
N GLY A 310 10.95 18.49 -12.88
CA GLY A 310 12.34 18.82 -12.60
C GLY A 310 12.54 18.97 -11.09
N LEU A 311 13.34 18.10 -10.51
CA LEU A 311 13.65 18.11 -9.08
C LEU A 311 15.06 18.67 -8.84
N PRO A 312 15.30 19.35 -7.70
CA PRO A 312 16.62 19.86 -7.36
C PRO A 312 17.70 18.77 -7.33
N GLY A 313 18.95 19.13 -7.68
CA GLY A 313 20.10 18.22 -7.61
C GLY A 313 20.47 17.81 -6.17
N ASN A 314 20.26 18.67 -5.17
CA ASN A 314 20.55 18.36 -3.77
C ASN A 314 19.64 17.22 -3.25
N PRO A 315 20.18 16.12 -2.67
CA PRO A 315 19.43 14.91 -2.34
C PRO A 315 18.24 15.14 -1.40
N THR A 316 18.41 15.90 -0.33
CA THR A 316 17.32 16.23 0.61
C THR A 316 16.22 17.05 -0.07
N SER A 317 16.61 18.01 -0.93
CA SER A 317 15.65 18.83 -1.70
C SER A 317 14.86 17.97 -2.69
N ALA A 318 15.53 17.07 -3.41
CA ALA A 318 14.90 16.14 -4.35
C ALA A 318 13.87 15.23 -3.65
N LEU A 319 14.23 14.69 -2.48
CA LEU A 319 13.34 13.83 -1.69
C LEU A 319 12.13 14.61 -1.13
N ILE A 320 12.31 15.82 -0.64
CA ILE A 320 11.22 16.67 -0.13
C ILE A 320 10.26 17.02 -1.27
N THR A 321 10.77 17.56 -2.38
CA THR A 321 9.92 17.92 -3.54
C THR A 321 9.22 16.71 -4.15
N PHE A 322 9.89 15.56 -4.23
CA PHE A 322 9.25 14.31 -4.61
C PHE A 322 8.08 13.97 -3.69
N ASN A 323 8.28 14.01 -2.39
CA ASN A 323 7.25 13.65 -1.41
C ASN A 323 6.06 14.59 -1.42
N LEU A 324 6.30 15.89 -1.62
CA LEU A 324 5.25 16.91 -1.62
C LEU A 324 4.45 16.91 -2.92
N PHE A 325 5.10 16.74 -4.07
CA PHE A 325 4.48 17.03 -5.36
C PHE A 325 4.36 15.81 -6.30
N VAL A 326 5.33 14.90 -6.29
CA VAL A 326 5.32 13.73 -7.19
C VAL A 326 4.59 12.54 -6.57
N ALA A 327 4.89 12.22 -5.32
CA ALA A 327 4.30 11.05 -4.64
C ALA A 327 2.76 11.10 -4.55
N PRO A 328 2.10 12.26 -4.29
CA PRO A 328 0.64 12.36 -4.34
C PRO A 328 0.06 12.01 -5.71
N LEU A 329 0.68 12.50 -6.79
CA LEU A 329 0.29 12.16 -8.16
C LEU A 329 0.44 10.67 -8.42
N LEU A 330 1.60 10.08 -8.11
CA LEU A 330 1.88 8.65 -8.34
C LEU A 330 0.87 7.76 -7.61
N ARG A 331 0.57 8.06 -6.34
CA ARG A 331 -0.45 7.32 -5.57
C ARG A 331 -1.86 7.45 -6.17
N ALA A 332 -2.21 8.62 -6.70
CA ALA A 332 -3.49 8.81 -7.36
C ALA A 332 -3.59 8.00 -8.66
N ILE A 333 -2.56 8.05 -9.52
CA ILE A 333 -2.55 7.35 -10.79
C ILE A 333 -2.24 5.84 -10.67
N SER A 334 -1.77 5.36 -9.52
CA SER A 334 -1.71 3.92 -9.19
C SER A 334 -3.04 3.37 -8.66
N GLY A 335 -4.07 4.21 -8.54
CA GLY A 335 -5.37 3.83 -7.99
C GLY A 335 -5.44 3.74 -6.46
N SER A 336 -4.33 4.04 -5.75
CA SER A 336 -4.25 3.94 -4.29
C SER A 336 -5.03 5.03 -3.54
N ILE A 337 -5.50 6.05 -4.25
CA ILE A 337 -6.33 7.12 -3.71
C ILE A 337 -7.60 7.18 -4.57
N GLN A 338 -8.75 6.87 -3.97
CA GLN A 338 -10.03 7.18 -4.61
C GLN A 338 -10.22 8.70 -4.59
N ILE A 339 -10.23 9.30 -5.78
CA ILE A 339 -10.70 10.67 -5.95
C ILE A 339 -12.23 10.59 -5.87
N GLN A 340 -12.76 10.59 -4.64
CA GLN A 340 -14.21 10.72 -4.41
C GLN A 340 -14.62 12.14 -4.78
N ASN A 341 -15.75 12.24 -5.51
CA ASN A 341 -16.48 13.43 -5.96
C ASN A 341 -15.94 14.81 -5.57
N GLN A 342 -15.99 15.75 -6.51
CA GLN A 342 -15.45 17.11 -6.51
C GLN A 342 -15.70 17.96 -5.23
N ASN A 343 -16.52 17.49 -4.28
CA ASN A 343 -16.88 18.20 -3.04
C ASN A 343 -16.26 17.62 -1.76
N GLN A 344 -15.50 16.53 -1.84
CA GLN A 344 -14.76 16.02 -0.68
C GLN A 344 -13.27 16.05 -1.02
N GLN A 345 -12.49 16.72 -0.17
CA GLN A 345 -11.03 16.64 -0.25
C GLN A 345 -10.63 15.16 -0.28
N PRO A 346 -9.82 14.72 -1.28
CA PRO A 346 -9.38 13.34 -1.35
C PRO A 346 -8.76 13.00 0.00
N LYS A 347 -9.28 11.98 0.68
CA LYS A 347 -8.60 11.41 1.86
C LYS A 347 -7.31 10.76 1.33
N GLN A 348 -6.33 11.61 1.07
CA GLN A 348 -4.96 11.15 0.80
C GLN A 348 -4.58 10.22 1.94
N LYS A 349 -4.06 9.06 1.62
CA LYS A 349 -3.32 8.25 2.57
C LYS A 349 -2.05 9.04 2.90
N ARG A 350 -2.24 10.11 3.72
CA ARG A 350 -1.14 10.95 4.20
C ARG A 350 -0.13 10.04 4.87
N ARG A 351 1.14 10.35 4.72
CA ARG A 351 2.18 9.68 5.52
C ARG A 351 1.76 9.75 6.98
N LYS A 352 2.10 8.72 7.73
CA LYS A 352 1.76 8.67 9.16
C LYS A 352 2.41 9.87 9.84
N LYS A 353 1.61 10.65 10.54
CA LYS A 353 2.08 11.77 11.35
C LYS A 353 2.14 11.32 12.80
N VAL A 354 3.16 11.74 13.50
CA VAL A 354 3.29 11.54 14.94
C VAL A 354 3.49 12.90 15.63
N LYS A 355 2.84 13.06 16.78
CA LYS A 355 3.04 14.23 17.62
C LYS A 355 4.14 13.92 18.62
N VAL A 356 5.15 14.77 18.68
CA VAL A 356 6.33 14.61 19.51
C VAL A 356 6.80 15.96 20.00
N LYS A 357 7.57 15.98 21.10
CA LYS A 357 8.23 17.20 21.57
C LYS A 357 9.56 17.41 20.86
N THR A 358 9.92 18.68 20.66
CA THR A 358 11.25 19.04 20.14
C THR A 358 12.31 18.96 21.23
N ALA A 359 13.51 18.52 20.85
CA ALA A 359 14.65 18.40 21.78
C ALA A 359 15.36 19.73 22.06
N CYS A 360 15.19 20.72 21.20
CA CYS A 360 15.85 22.04 21.31
C CYS A 360 15.03 23.09 20.54
N ARG A 361 15.34 24.34 20.77
CA ARG A 361 14.78 25.45 20.01
C ARG A 361 15.23 25.38 18.54
N ILE A 362 14.29 25.57 17.62
CA ILE A 362 14.48 25.52 16.17
C ILE A 362 14.18 26.91 15.60
N PHE A 363 15.06 27.39 14.72
CA PHE A 363 14.89 28.67 14.02
C PHE A 363 14.62 28.42 12.54
N SER A 364 13.69 29.18 11.95
CA SER A 364 13.39 29.20 10.53
C SER A 364 13.59 30.61 9.96
N GLU A 365 13.99 30.66 8.70
CA GLU A 365 14.04 31.93 7.98
C GLU A 365 12.65 32.41 7.58
N PRO A 366 12.26 33.68 7.82
CA PRO A 366 10.95 34.17 7.45
C PRO A 366 10.70 34.14 5.94
N GLY A 367 9.43 34.08 5.56
CA GLY A 367 8.97 34.25 4.18
C GLY A 367 8.93 32.98 3.30
N ARG A 368 9.26 31.80 3.83
CA ARG A 368 9.12 30.51 3.11
C ARG A 368 8.54 29.42 3.99
N ASN A 369 7.90 28.45 3.35
CA ASN A 369 7.51 27.21 4.02
C ASN A 369 8.75 26.32 4.18
N GLU A 370 9.15 26.02 5.41
CA GLU A 370 10.34 25.21 5.66
C GLU A 370 9.99 23.78 6.07
N TYR A 371 10.69 22.81 5.49
CA TYR A 371 10.61 21.38 5.78
C TYR A 371 11.91 20.92 6.41
N LEU A 372 11.93 20.84 7.74
CA LEU A 372 13.11 20.53 8.52
C LEU A 372 13.18 19.03 8.82
N MET A 373 14.22 18.38 8.36
CA MET A 373 14.48 16.96 8.65
C MET A 373 14.76 16.75 10.13
N VAL A 374 14.17 15.68 10.69
CA VAL A 374 14.34 15.33 12.10
C VAL A 374 14.64 13.85 12.28
N LYS A 375 15.41 13.56 13.34
CA LYS A 375 15.60 12.24 13.89
C LYS A 375 14.69 12.08 15.11
N LEU A 376 13.99 10.96 15.22
CA LEU A 376 13.18 10.62 16.38
C LEU A 376 13.99 9.70 17.32
N VAL A 377 14.10 10.10 18.59
CA VAL A 377 14.86 9.36 19.60
C VAL A 377 13.92 9.06 20.76
N PRO A 378 13.96 7.84 21.33
CA PRO A 378 13.22 7.54 22.55
C PRO A 378 13.67 8.45 23.69
N GLY A 379 12.70 9.12 24.33
CA GLY A 379 12.86 9.92 25.55
C GLY A 379 12.13 9.26 26.73
N ASN A 380 11.87 9.97 27.79
CA ASN A 380 11.16 9.50 28.98
C ASN A 380 9.69 9.09 28.67
N GLY A 381 9.53 7.89 28.09
CA GLY A 381 8.22 7.33 27.73
C GLY A 381 7.61 7.80 26.39
N ASN A 382 8.23 8.78 25.71
CA ASN A 382 7.76 9.33 24.42
C ASN A 382 8.92 9.52 23.45
N LEU A 383 8.60 9.68 22.15
CA LEU A 383 9.59 10.07 21.14
C LEU A 383 9.85 11.57 21.23
N VAL A 384 11.12 11.96 20.98
CA VAL A 384 11.58 13.36 20.93
C VAL A 384 12.21 13.61 19.56
N ALA A 385 11.87 14.75 18.95
CA ALA A 385 12.40 15.16 17.65
C ALA A 385 13.67 16.00 17.79
N TYR A 386 14.76 15.50 17.21
CA TYR A 386 16.03 16.20 17.08
C TYR A 386 16.18 16.75 15.66
N PRO A 387 16.34 18.07 15.46
CA PRO A 387 16.55 18.64 14.14
C PRO A 387 17.90 18.21 13.56
N ILE A 388 17.90 17.92 12.26
CA ILE A 388 19.13 17.64 11.50
C ILE A 388 19.51 18.91 10.76
N LEU A 389 20.48 19.65 11.30
CA LEU A 389 20.89 20.98 10.81
C LEU A 389 21.92 20.89 9.66
N SER A 390 22.11 19.73 9.05
CA SER A 390 22.99 19.57 7.89
C SER A 390 22.36 20.22 6.66
N GLY A 391 23.19 20.82 5.79
CA GLY A 391 22.72 21.40 4.52
C GLY A 391 22.00 20.39 3.62
N SER A 392 21.18 20.87 2.69
CA SER A 392 20.35 20.05 1.80
C SER A 392 21.13 19.10 0.89
N GLY A 393 22.45 19.34 0.69
CA GLY A 393 23.36 18.45 -0.03
C GLY A 393 23.95 17.32 0.82
N ALA A 394 23.72 17.30 2.14
CA ALA A 394 24.33 16.31 3.03
C ALA A 394 23.61 14.95 2.91
N ILE A 395 24.31 13.93 2.40
CA ILE A 395 23.78 12.57 2.22
C ILE A 395 23.43 11.92 3.57
N THR A 396 24.17 12.25 4.65
CA THR A 396 23.89 11.74 5.99
C THR A 396 22.50 12.11 6.50
N THR A 397 21.90 13.19 6.01
CA THR A 397 20.52 13.59 6.31
C THR A 397 19.53 12.51 5.86
N LEU A 398 19.70 11.94 4.66
CA LEU A 398 18.86 10.86 4.16
C LEU A 398 18.90 9.61 5.04
N ALA A 399 20.10 9.27 5.57
CA ALA A 399 20.30 8.10 6.41
C ALA A 399 19.76 8.28 7.83
N LYS A 400 19.83 9.49 8.37
CA LYS A 400 19.51 9.80 9.78
C LYS A 400 18.07 10.26 9.99
N ALA A 401 17.41 10.83 8.97
CA ALA A 401 16.08 11.39 9.10
C ALA A 401 15.00 10.29 9.23
N ASP A 402 14.17 10.41 10.26
CA ASP A 402 12.96 9.59 10.42
C ASP A 402 11.73 10.27 9.82
N GLY A 403 11.77 11.60 9.70
CA GLY A 403 10.69 12.42 9.18
C GLY A 403 11.10 13.88 9.03
N TYR A 404 10.11 14.74 8.83
CA TYR A 404 10.31 16.18 8.78
C TYR A 404 9.20 16.93 9.51
N ILE A 405 9.54 18.11 10.03
CA ILE A 405 8.62 19.09 10.62
C ILE A 405 8.33 20.15 9.56
N TYR A 406 7.06 20.54 9.43
CA TYR A 406 6.66 21.68 8.61
C TYR A 406 6.59 22.96 9.45
N MET A 407 7.27 23.98 9.01
CA MET A 407 7.21 25.36 9.54
C MET A 407 6.66 26.28 8.44
N GLY A 408 5.46 26.83 8.68
CA GLY A 408 4.85 27.77 7.73
C GLY A 408 5.54 29.13 7.73
N LYS A 409 5.35 29.91 6.66
CA LYS A 409 5.97 31.24 6.38
C LYS A 409 5.94 32.23 7.55
N GLY A 410 4.93 32.17 8.42
CA GLY A 410 4.75 33.08 9.56
C GLY A 410 5.32 32.57 10.88
N ARG A 411 6.02 31.43 10.85
CA ARG A 411 6.59 30.84 12.06
C ARG A 411 8.10 30.80 11.97
N GLU A 412 8.75 31.58 12.80
CA GLU A 412 10.20 31.71 12.82
C GLU A 412 10.86 30.82 13.88
N ILE A 413 10.14 30.47 14.94
CA ILE A 413 10.66 29.71 16.08
C ILE A 413 9.74 28.61 16.50
N ILE A 414 10.33 27.46 16.84
CA ILE A 414 9.71 26.39 17.64
C ILE A 414 10.53 26.29 18.92
N GLU A 415 9.87 26.40 20.08
CA GLU A 415 10.56 26.35 21.37
C GLU A 415 10.94 24.92 21.75
N GLU A 416 11.97 24.77 22.60
CA GLU A 416 12.33 23.48 23.19
C GLU A 416 11.17 22.89 23.98
N GLY A 417 10.90 21.60 23.80
CA GLY A 417 9.81 20.89 24.45
C GLY A 417 8.42 21.15 23.86
N GLU A 418 8.32 22.00 22.82
CA GLU A 418 7.06 22.26 22.13
C GLU A 418 6.59 21.02 21.35
N GLU A 419 5.28 20.75 21.37
CA GLU A 419 4.67 19.66 20.60
C GLU A 419 4.56 20.03 19.11
N VAL A 420 5.11 19.18 18.25
CA VAL A 420 5.09 19.33 16.78
C VAL A 420 4.61 18.07 16.10
N GLU A 421 4.05 18.23 14.91
CA GLU A 421 3.75 17.10 14.04
C GLU A 421 4.96 16.76 13.17
N VAL A 422 5.45 15.52 13.26
CA VAL A 422 6.46 14.96 12.36
C VAL A 422 5.79 14.06 11.33
N GLU A 423 5.96 14.39 10.05
CA GLU A 423 5.56 13.52 8.96
C GLU A 423 6.67 12.50 8.68
N LEU A 424 6.34 11.20 8.83
CA LEU A 424 7.32 10.12 8.78
C LEU A 424 7.76 9.81 7.34
N LEU A 425 9.07 9.68 7.12
CA LEU A 425 9.67 9.23 5.87
C LEU A 425 9.70 7.70 5.77
N ARG A 426 9.76 7.00 6.91
CA ARG A 426 9.78 5.54 6.99
C ARG A 426 8.74 5.03 7.99
N ARG A 427 8.39 3.76 7.93
CA ARG A 427 7.57 3.12 8.97
C ARG A 427 8.44 2.96 10.23
N ILE A 428 7.98 3.54 11.33
CA ILE A 428 8.56 3.34 12.67
C ILE A 428 7.69 2.30 13.39
#